data_17c5f4eafb6ac7b003cc5fb95eea21f1
#
_entry.id   17c5f4eafb6ac7b003cc5fb95eea21f1
#
_cell.length_a   1.000
_cell.length_b   1.000
_cell.length_c   1.000
_cell.angle_alpha   90.00
_cell.angle_beta   90.00
_cell.angle_gamma   90.00
#
_symmetry.space_group_name_H-M   'P 1'
#
loop_
_entity.id
_entity.type
_entity.pdbx_description
1 polymer ?
#
loop_
_entity_poly.entity_id
_entity_poly.type
_entity_poly.pdbx_seq_one_letter_code
_entity_poly.pdbx_strand_id
1 'polypeptide(L)'
;MRKRMIPLLLAACLMLTACGTKKAETPEFDFQAETASLSELMAEANEARREAVDAPVNEEAIRPYVVEDTEAGGLLTAAEIEELKRYPQQTEEYLEYAARTVTAEEAGADIDLLFRALRAAYGAYGCFDRAQFDAAEQAALDWANGQKGDIGHKSMAKKLGEVLAFIAEKDSSFRVQCATEWKNLIAAEDISCRYHAANDYQFQRDEQGYFMSDGTDKWYWTSFGDEGIVMRPTLLEDGRIVYRPAWVCPDGAAAASTVTLEKNGESRTFDLVWTGVKLPRETFLDAVLFAQGGGVAYTALHDANDLRQEDAQQAYDWGAAARQGRAAILDLRGLQYGGDSAIIGWMQGFLQTEDWVQPRELFARRISDLGWSDGMSPAGTVDVGCSEGRWYENTAMLMVLVDDRTGCLGEQAVNMLRQVENVVLVGTNTAGEMLCPSNIQIYLPGSGVCVAFGDHLTLEADGSSIEYRGYEPDVWCDSRDGVSKALAMLTVAGTIGEEDAAALLEAIETAQNANVHLSIDFYGGECREGEGLGANPDDTYTGTVLVNGEKVTDFSAESGDAEVCAVSVKNGQLIFKTGKAGVTYILVTWQGHTARFEWCAE
;
A
#
# COMPACT_ATOMS: atom_id res chain seq x y z
N MET A 1 27.12 51.36 -5.63
CA MET A 1 25.87 51.41 -4.90
C MET A 1 25.22 50.00 -4.77
N ARG A 2 25.94 48.99 -4.27
CA ARG A 2 25.39 47.59 -4.14
C ARG A 2 25.81 46.89 -2.85
N LYS A 3 26.06 47.60 -1.75
CA LYS A 3 26.51 46.99 -0.48
C LYS A 3 25.70 47.37 0.77
N ARG A 4 24.49 47.93 0.64
CA ARG A 4 23.68 48.33 1.82
C ARG A 4 22.25 47.77 1.92
N MET A 5 21.84 46.79 1.06
CA MET A 5 20.48 46.24 1.13
C MET A 5 20.37 44.83 1.77
N ILE A 6 21.48 44.15 2.04
CA ILE A 6 21.45 42.79 2.61
C ILE A 6 21.15 42.77 4.12
N PRO A 7 21.51 43.75 4.95
CA PRO A 7 21.19 43.69 6.38
C PRO A 7 19.71 43.95 6.72
N LEU A 8 18.96 44.65 5.85
CA LEU A 8 17.56 44.97 6.12
C LEU A 8 16.60 43.80 5.83
N LEU A 9 16.94 42.92 4.87
CA LEU A 9 16.13 41.71 4.61
C LEU A 9 16.32 40.62 5.68
N LEU A 10 17.53 40.50 6.25
CA LEU A 10 17.77 39.58 7.38
C LEU A 10 17.08 40.04 8.66
N ALA A 11 16.96 41.35 8.91
CA ALA A 11 16.21 41.86 10.07
C ALA A 11 14.70 41.71 9.91
N ALA A 12 14.15 41.75 8.69
CA ALA A 12 12.73 41.50 8.43
C ALA A 12 12.37 40.02 8.55
N CYS A 13 13.27 39.11 8.16
CA CYS A 13 13.05 37.66 8.38
C CYS A 13 13.15 37.27 9.87
N LEU A 14 13.96 37.97 10.67
CA LEU A 14 14.07 37.73 12.11
C LEU A 14 12.91 38.34 12.93
N MET A 15 12.15 39.28 12.38
CA MET A 15 10.97 39.85 13.06
C MET A 15 9.66 39.11 12.72
N LEU A 16 9.64 38.27 11.69
CA LEU A 16 8.49 37.44 11.36
C LEU A 16 8.48 36.08 12.11
N THR A 17 9.58 35.71 12.76
CA THR A 17 9.66 34.54 13.64
C THR A 17 9.35 34.84 15.11
N ALA A 18 8.98 36.09 15.47
CA ALA A 18 8.60 36.49 16.82
C ALA A 18 7.09 36.69 17.01
N CYS A 19 6.24 36.17 16.12
CA CYS A 19 4.87 35.85 16.47
C CYS A 19 4.88 34.58 17.31
N GLY A 20 4.93 34.76 18.63
CA GLY A 20 4.96 33.69 19.59
C GLY A 20 3.75 32.76 19.40
N THR A 21 3.96 31.62 18.80
CA THR A 21 3.25 30.44 19.23
C THR A 21 3.54 30.30 20.72
N LYS A 22 2.54 30.56 21.58
CA LYS A 22 2.58 30.07 22.96
C LYS A 22 3.00 28.60 22.81
N LYS A 23 4.21 28.23 23.27
CA LYS A 23 4.51 26.84 23.55
C LYS A 23 3.34 26.40 24.43
N ALA A 24 2.56 25.44 23.98
CA ALA A 24 1.66 24.73 24.85
C ALA A 24 2.49 24.37 26.10
N GLU A 25 2.03 24.74 27.28
CA GLU A 25 2.73 24.36 28.50
C GLU A 25 2.76 22.85 28.50
N THR A 26 3.94 22.28 28.28
CA THR A 26 4.16 20.83 28.39
C THR A 26 3.78 20.50 29.83
N PRO A 27 2.85 19.56 30.08
CA PRO A 27 2.50 19.20 31.44
C PRO A 27 3.76 18.75 32.19
N GLU A 28 3.93 19.20 33.43
CA GLU A 28 4.99 18.76 34.36
C GLU A 28 4.71 17.31 34.82
N PHE A 29 4.56 16.37 33.87
CA PHE A 29 4.45 14.94 34.17
C PHE A 29 5.79 14.25 34.00
N ASP A 30 6.13 13.40 34.94
CA ASP A 30 7.31 12.54 34.82
C ASP A 30 6.97 11.38 33.88
N PHE A 31 7.56 11.39 32.68
CA PHE A 31 7.35 10.38 31.64
C PHE A 31 8.26 9.15 31.79
N GLN A 32 8.85 8.89 32.98
CA GLN A 32 9.51 7.61 33.26
C GLN A 32 8.46 6.50 33.45
N ALA A 33 7.72 6.26 32.39
CA ALA A 33 6.61 5.34 32.41
C ALA A 33 7.08 3.89 32.52
N GLU A 34 6.44 3.12 33.40
CA GLU A 34 6.42 1.67 33.26
C GLU A 34 5.84 1.33 31.88
N THR A 35 6.49 0.42 31.18
CA THR A 35 6.12 0.09 29.79
C THR A 35 4.93 -0.86 29.78
N ALA A 36 4.06 -0.74 28.76
CA ALA A 36 3.08 -1.78 28.48
C ALA A 36 3.82 -3.10 28.14
N SER A 37 3.35 -4.19 28.71
CA SER A 37 3.94 -5.51 28.45
C SER A 37 3.52 -6.02 27.07
N LEU A 38 4.48 -6.42 26.24
CA LEU A 38 4.18 -7.07 24.95
C LEU A 38 3.31 -8.31 25.14
N SER A 39 3.54 -9.09 26.21
CA SER A 39 2.75 -10.29 26.50
C SER A 39 1.30 -9.98 26.84
N GLU A 40 1.02 -8.87 27.55
CA GLU A 40 -0.34 -8.43 27.84
C GLU A 40 -1.07 -7.96 26.59
N LEU A 41 -0.41 -7.14 25.76
CA LEU A 41 -0.97 -6.69 24.49
C LEU A 41 -1.28 -7.86 23.56
N MET A 42 -0.38 -8.83 23.48
CA MET A 42 -0.58 -10.05 22.69
C MET A 42 -1.74 -10.89 23.23
N ALA A 43 -1.88 -11.02 24.53
CA ALA A 43 -3.01 -11.74 25.13
C ALA A 43 -4.34 -11.05 24.83
N GLU A 44 -4.41 -9.72 24.95
CA GLU A 44 -5.59 -8.93 24.60
C GLU A 44 -5.94 -9.03 23.11
N ALA A 45 -4.94 -8.96 22.23
CA ALA A 45 -5.14 -9.13 20.79
C ALA A 45 -5.65 -10.53 20.44
N ASN A 46 -5.10 -11.57 21.07
CA ASN A 46 -5.55 -12.96 20.90
C ASN A 46 -7.01 -13.13 21.33
N GLU A 47 -7.39 -12.60 22.51
CA GLU A 47 -8.74 -12.70 23.03
C GLU A 47 -9.75 -12.01 22.09
N ALA A 48 -9.49 -10.75 21.73
CA ALA A 48 -10.36 -9.97 20.85
C ALA A 48 -10.51 -10.60 19.46
N ARG A 49 -9.42 -11.13 18.90
CA ARG A 49 -9.44 -11.78 17.58
C ARG A 49 -10.12 -13.13 17.60
N ARG A 50 -9.92 -13.91 18.66
CA ARG A 50 -10.61 -15.19 18.84
C ARG A 50 -12.11 -14.97 18.99
N GLU A 51 -12.55 -14.01 19.79
CA GLU A 51 -13.97 -13.63 19.87
C GLU A 51 -14.54 -13.22 18.51
N ALA A 52 -13.77 -12.44 17.72
CA ALA A 52 -14.17 -12.06 16.39
C ALA A 52 -14.30 -13.26 15.44
N VAL A 53 -13.37 -14.24 15.51
CA VAL A 53 -13.42 -15.47 14.68
C VAL A 53 -14.56 -16.38 15.11
N ASP A 54 -14.84 -16.48 16.41
CA ASP A 54 -15.94 -17.30 16.95
C ASP A 54 -17.33 -16.68 16.74
N ALA A 55 -17.39 -15.37 16.42
CA ALA A 55 -18.64 -14.68 16.12
C ALA A 55 -19.23 -15.17 14.78
N PRO A 56 -20.56 -15.24 14.65
CA PRO A 56 -21.18 -15.62 13.37
C PRO A 56 -20.89 -14.57 12.29
N VAL A 57 -20.70 -15.04 11.05
CA VAL A 57 -20.58 -14.16 9.89
C VAL A 57 -21.92 -13.50 9.58
N ASN A 58 -21.95 -12.20 9.34
CA ASN A 58 -23.15 -11.42 9.06
C ASN A 58 -23.46 -11.39 7.55
N GLU A 59 -23.88 -12.52 6.99
CA GLU A 59 -24.15 -12.65 5.55
C GLU A 59 -25.21 -11.66 5.02
N GLU A 60 -26.08 -11.12 5.87
CA GLU A 60 -27.09 -10.14 5.43
C GLU A 60 -26.49 -8.77 5.14
N ALA A 61 -25.29 -8.46 5.66
CA ALA A 61 -24.67 -7.16 5.50
C ALA A 61 -24.25 -6.84 4.06
N ILE A 62 -23.90 -7.86 3.27
CA ILE A 62 -23.48 -7.66 1.88
C ILE A 62 -24.66 -7.53 0.90
N ARG A 63 -25.84 -8.04 1.27
CA ARG A 63 -27.02 -8.07 0.39
C ARG A 63 -27.45 -6.72 -0.19
N PRO A 64 -27.37 -5.59 0.53
CA PRO A 64 -27.75 -4.28 -0.04
C PRO A 64 -26.92 -3.88 -1.25
N TYR A 65 -25.71 -4.45 -1.41
CA TYR A 65 -24.79 -4.15 -2.51
C TYR A 65 -24.90 -5.14 -3.67
N VAL A 66 -25.71 -6.21 -3.51
CA VAL A 66 -25.92 -7.22 -4.54
C VAL A 66 -26.96 -6.73 -5.54
N VAL A 67 -26.51 -6.46 -6.75
CA VAL A 67 -27.38 -6.10 -7.87
C VAL A 67 -27.28 -7.19 -8.92
N GLU A 68 -28.29 -8.05 -8.97
CA GLU A 68 -28.44 -8.99 -10.07
C GLU A 68 -28.94 -8.28 -11.32
N ASP A 69 -28.26 -8.49 -12.41
CA ASP A 69 -28.62 -7.94 -13.71
C ASP A 69 -28.60 -9.07 -14.76
N THR A 70 -29.69 -9.78 -14.87
CA THR A 70 -29.81 -10.89 -15.82
C THR A 70 -29.73 -10.46 -17.29
N GLU A 71 -29.91 -9.15 -17.57
CA GLU A 71 -29.68 -8.58 -18.89
C GLU A 71 -28.19 -8.37 -19.18
N ALA A 72 -27.34 -8.30 -18.13
CA ALA A 72 -25.90 -8.11 -18.27
C ALA A 72 -25.22 -9.30 -18.98
N GLY A 73 -25.79 -10.51 -18.95
CA GLY A 73 -25.28 -11.69 -19.63
C GLY A 73 -25.21 -11.61 -21.16
N GLY A 74 -25.83 -10.60 -21.77
CA GLY A 74 -25.77 -10.37 -23.23
C GLY A 74 -25.11 -9.03 -23.60
N LEU A 75 -24.56 -8.30 -22.64
CA LEU A 75 -23.99 -6.97 -22.88
C LEU A 75 -22.70 -7.00 -23.67
N LEU A 76 -21.92 -8.05 -23.54
CA LEU A 76 -20.65 -8.22 -24.24
C LEU A 76 -20.68 -9.48 -25.10
N THR A 77 -20.22 -9.36 -26.33
CA THR A 77 -19.97 -10.49 -27.20
C THR A 77 -18.61 -11.13 -26.90
N ALA A 78 -18.42 -12.41 -27.24
CA ALA A 78 -17.14 -13.08 -27.07
C ALA A 78 -15.99 -12.35 -27.80
N ALA A 79 -16.25 -11.73 -28.94
CA ALA A 79 -15.25 -10.97 -29.67
C ALA A 79 -14.84 -9.68 -28.93
N GLU A 80 -15.81 -8.95 -28.34
CA GLU A 80 -15.52 -7.76 -27.53
C GLU A 80 -14.74 -8.12 -26.26
N ILE A 81 -15.04 -9.24 -25.60
CA ILE A 81 -14.31 -9.74 -24.44
C ILE A 81 -12.86 -10.08 -24.83
N GLU A 82 -12.65 -10.74 -25.94
CA GLU A 82 -11.31 -11.07 -26.46
C GLU A 82 -10.51 -9.79 -26.78
N GLU A 83 -11.15 -8.78 -27.37
CA GLU A 83 -10.53 -7.49 -27.63
C GLU A 83 -10.18 -6.72 -26.35
N LEU A 84 -11.08 -6.66 -25.37
CA LEU A 84 -10.85 -6.00 -24.08
C LEU A 84 -9.71 -6.65 -23.28
N LYS A 85 -9.55 -7.97 -23.38
CA LYS A 85 -8.47 -8.76 -22.73
C LYS A 85 -7.16 -8.74 -23.50
N ARG A 86 -7.06 -8.00 -24.59
CA ARG A 86 -5.85 -7.92 -25.38
C ARG A 86 -4.84 -6.98 -24.75
N TYR A 87 -3.97 -7.54 -23.94
CA TYR A 87 -2.90 -6.81 -23.25
C TYR A 87 -1.73 -6.54 -24.18
N PRO A 88 -1.14 -5.32 -24.17
CA PRO A 88 0.19 -5.10 -24.71
C PRO A 88 1.21 -6.02 -24.01
N GLN A 89 2.05 -6.69 -24.79
CA GLN A 89 3.03 -7.66 -24.26
C GLN A 89 4.45 -7.10 -24.26
N GLN A 90 4.69 -6.05 -25.03
CA GLN A 90 6.01 -5.45 -25.22
C GLN A 90 5.90 -3.93 -25.13
N THR A 91 6.99 -3.28 -24.78
CA THR A 91 7.05 -1.82 -24.61
C THR A 91 6.60 -1.08 -25.88
N GLU A 92 6.96 -1.59 -27.06
CA GLU A 92 6.51 -1.00 -28.33
C GLU A 92 4.98 -1.02 -28.49
N GLU A 93 4.30 -2.07 -28.02
CA GLU A 93 2.84 -2.15 -28.07
C GLU A 93 2.18 -1.13 -27.11
N TYR A 94 2.76 -0.89 -25.93
CA TYR A 94 2.30 0.17 -25.02
C TYR A 94 2.44 1.55 -25.64
N LEU A 95 3.53 1.81 -26.38
CA LEU A 95 3.73 3.07 -27.11
C LEU A 95 2.77 3.20 -28.28
N GLU A 96 2.49 2.12 -29.01
CA GLU A 96 1.46 2.14 -30.04
C GLU A 96 0.09 2.51 -29.47
N TYR A 97 -0.25 2.02 -28.27
CA TYR A 97 -1.50 2.35 -27.59
C TYR A 97 -1.51 3.83 -27.18
N ALA A 98 -0.43 4.32 -26.60
CA ALA A 98 -0.31 5.72 -26.19
C ALA A 98 -0.35 6.71 -27.37
N ALA A 99 0.10 6.28 -28.56
CA ALA A 99 0.08 7.10 -29.78
C ALA A 99 -1.26 7.07 -30.51
N ARG A 100 -2.23 6.26 -30.07
CA ARG A 100 -3.53 6.14 -30.76
C ARG A 100 -4.32 7.43 -30.71
N THR A 101 -4.96 7.68 -31.83
CA THR A 101 -6.01 8.71 -31.96
C THR A 101 -7.25 8.05 -32.53
N VAL A 102 -8.40 8.49 -32.05
CA VAL A 102 -9.71 7.98 -32.47
C VAL A 102 -10.60 9.12 -32.93
N THR A 103 -11.47 8.82 -33.88
CA THR A 103 -12.58 9.74 -34.26
C THR A 103 -13.61 9.82 -33.11
N ALA A 104 -14.51 10.78 -33.18
CA ALA A 104 -15.60 10.89 -32.21
C ALA A 104 -16.49 9.62 -32.19
N GLU A 105 -16.71 8.98 -33.35
CA GLU A 105 -17.49 7.75 -33.49
C GLU A 105 -16.80 6.58 -32.81
N GLU A 106 -15.49 6.38 -33.03
CA GLU A 106 -14.68 5.33 -32.41
C GLU A 106 -14.56 5.55 -30.89
N ALA A 107 -14.37 6.81 -30.44
CA ALA A 107 -14.39 7.14 -29.02
C ALA A 107 -15.74 6.83 -28.37
N GLY A 108 -16.84 7.09 -29.07
CA GLY A 108 -18.18 6.72 -28.63
C GLY A 108 -18.36 5.22 -28.48
N ALA A 109 -17.80 4.42 -29.40
CA ALA A 109 -17.81 2.97 -29.31
C ALA A 109 -17.01 2.45 -28.11
N ASP A 110 -15.82 3.00 -27.84
CA ASP A 110 -15.02 2.67 -26.66
C ASP A 110 -15.73 3.01 -25.36
N ILE A 111 -16.42 4.18 -25.28
CA ILE A 111 -17.20 4.60 -24.11
C ILE A 111 -18.35 3.62 -23.86
N ASP A 112 -19.18 3.33 -24.86
CA ASP A 112 -20.28 2.37 -24.75
C ASP A 112 -19.76 1.00 -24.28
N LEU A 113 -18.66 0.53 -24.88
CA LEU A 113 -18.05 -0.76 -24.53
C LEU A 113 -17.57 -0.78 -23.08
N LEU A 114 -16.93 0.29 -22.59
CA LEU A 114 -16.48 0.41 -21.20
C LEU A 114 -17.66 0.33 -20.23
N PHE A 115 -18.72 1.13 -20.43
CA PHE A 115 -19.86 1.14 -19.50
C PHE A 115 -20.64 -0.18 -19.52
N ARG A 116 -20.70 -0.86 -20.66
CA ARG A 116 -21.23 -2.24 -20.75
C ARG A 116 -20.34 -3.22 -19.99
N ALA A 117 -19.00 -3.08 -20.08
CA ALA A 117 -18.06 -3.92 -19.34
C ALA A 117 -18.17 -3.73 -17.81
N LEU A 118 -18.27 -2.48 -17.36
CA LEU A 118 -18.49 -2.17 -15.93
C LEU A 118 -19.83 -2.75 -15.43
N ARG A 119 -20.90 -2.58 -16.18
CA ARG A 119 -22.21 -3.15 -15.85
C ARG A 119 -22.17 -4.69 -15.80
N ALA A 120 -21.38 -5.30 -16.68
CA ALA A 120 -21.28 -6.77 -16.76
C ALA A 120 -20.39 -7.39 -15.69
N ALA A 121 -19.29 -6.72 -15.29
CA ALA A 121 -18.21 -7.36 -14.54
C ALA A 121 -17.76 -6.63 -13.27
N TYR A 122 -18.05 -5.34 -13.09
CA TYR A 122 -17.56 -4.60 -11.92
C TYR A 122 -18.26 -5.04 -10.63
N GLY A 123 -17.50 -5.62 -9.69
CA GLY A 123 -18.02 -6.21 -8.44
C GLY A 123 -18.71 -5.20 -7.53
N ALA A 124 -18.14 -3.99 -7.40
CA ALA A 124 -18.73 -2.92 -6.58
C ALA A 124 -19.81 -2.10 -7.30
N TYR A 125 -20.30 -2.53 -8.47
CA TYR A 125 -21.32 -1.78 -9.22
C TYR A 125 -22.56 -1.44 -8.37
N GLY A 126 -22.97 -2.36 -7.49
CA GLY A 126 -24.11 -2.18 -6.58
C GLY A 126 -23.85 -1.23 -5.39
N CYS A 127 -22.61 -0.79 -5.18
CA CYS A 127 -22.29 0.23 -4.16
C CYS A 127 -22.70 1.63 -4.58
N PHE A 128 -23.04 1.83 -5.87
CA PHE A 128 -23.33 3.13 -6.48
C PHE A 128 -24.76 3.17 -7.04
N ASP A 129 -25.31 4.37 -7.15
CA ASP A 129 -26.56 4.56 -7.89
C ASP A 129 -26.29 4.37 -9.39
N ARG A 130 -27.08 3.53 -10.06
CA ARG A 130 -27.00 3.32 -11.51
C ARG A 130 -27.05 4.64 -12.30
N ALA A 131 -27.83 5.61 -11.82
CA ALA A 131 -27.92 6.93 -12.45
C ALA A 131 -26.57 7.67 -12.51
N GLN A 132 -25.61 7.36 -11.62
CA GLN A 132 -24.26 7.93 -11.67
C GLN A 132 -23.49 7.39 -12.89
N PHE A 133 -23.59 6.08 -13.16
CA PHE A 133 -22.99 5.49 -14.36
C PHE A 133 -23.63 6.01 -15.64
N ASP A 134 -24.97 6.06 -15.69
CA ASP A 134 -25.71 6.56 -16.86
C ASP A 134 -25.34 8.03 -17.15
N ALA A 135 -25.20 8.86 -16.11
CA ALA A 135 -24.78 10.26 -16.25
C ALA A 135 -23.33 10.39 -16.69
N ALA A 136 -22.43 9.55 -16.18
CA ALA A 136 -21.01 9.53 -16.55
C ALA A 136 -20.82 9.11 -18.02
N GLU A 137 -21.53 8.08 -18.46
CA GLU A 137 -21.55 7.63 -19.84
C GLU A 137 -22.01 8.74 -20.78
N GLN A 138 -23.17 9.37 -20.50
CA GLN A 138 -23.69 10.45 -21.28
C GLN A 138 -22.74 11.65 -21.36
N ALA A 139 -22.10 12.01 -20.22
CA ALA A 139 -21.13 13.11 -20.19
C ALA A 139 -19.87 12.81 -21.01
N ALA A 140 -19.42 11.55 -21.05
CA ALA A 140 -18.31 11.11 -21.89
C ALA A 140 -18.69 11.15 -23.39
N LEU A 141 -19.87 10.65 -23.76
CA LEU A 141 -20.38 10.66 -25.12
C LEU A 141 -20.59 12.09 -25.64
N ASP A 142 -21.19 12.98 -24.85
CA ASP A 142 -21.38 14.38 -25.19
C ASP A 142 -20.02 15.08 -25.42
N TRP A 143 -19.05 14.79 -24.59
CA TRP A 143 -17.69 15.31 -24.75
C TRP A 143 -17.05 14.80 -26.05
N ALA A 144 -17.10 13.50 -26.34
CA ALA A 144 -16.54 12.93 -27.56
C ALA A 144 -17.17 13.53 -28.83
N ASN A 145 -18.50 13.64 -28.84
CA ASN A 145 -19.26 14.26 -29.95
C ASN A 145 -18.99 15.77 -30.14
N GLY A 146 -18.53 16.44 -29.07
CA GLY A 146 -18.17 17.87 -29.11
C GLY A 146 -16.77 18.16 -29.67
N GLN A 147 -15.93 17.13 -29.90
CA GLN A 147 -14.57 17.31 -30.40
C GLN A 147 -14.55 17.67 -31.89
N LYS A 148 -13.62 18.53 -32.31
CA LYS A 148 -13.50 19.01 -33.69
C LYS A 148 -12.43 18.26 -34.51
N GLY A 149 -11.83 17.25 -33.97
CA GLY A 149 -10.75 16.47 -34.61
C GLY A 149 -10.59 15.16 -33.89
N ASP A 150 -9.53 14.43 -34.26
CA ASP A 150 -9.22 13.16 -33.63
C ASP A 150 -8.88 13.36 -32.15
N ILE A 151 -9.30 12.41 -31.32
CA ILE A 151 -9.13 12.39 -29.87
C ILE A 151 -7.92 11.52 -29.56
N GLY A 152 -6.88 12.12 -28.97
CA GLY A 152 -5.70 11.37 -28.54
C GLY A 152 -5.96 10.54 -27.29
N HIS A 153 -5.21 9.44 -27.16
CA HIS A 153 -5.22 8.49 -26.05
C HIS A 153 -5.26 9.19 -24.66
N LYS A 154 -4.32 10.09 -24.39
CA LYS A 154 -4.21 10.82 -23.11
C LYS A 154 -5.46 11.68 -22.81
N SER A 155 -6.04 12.31 -23.85
CA SER A 155 -7.26 13.11 -23.68
C SER A 155 -8.47 12.24 -23.35
N MET A 156 -8.57 11.07 -23.98
CA MET A 156 -9.60 10.07 -23.70
C MET A 156 -9.48 9.53 -22.28
N ALA A 157 -8.28 9.08 -21.88
CA ALA A 157 -8.02 8.58 -20.54
C ALA A 157 -8.34 9.62 -19.44
N LYS A 158 -7.91 10.87 -19.65
CA LYS A 158 -8.23 11.97 -18.73
C LYS A 158 -9.75 12.20 -18.62
N LYS A 159 -10.47 12.19 -19.73
CA LYS A 159 -11.93 12.39 -19.71
C LYS A 159 -12.65 11.25 -19.00
N LEU A 160 -12.25 10.00 -19.23
CA LEU A 160 -12.80 8.84 -18.53
C LEU A 160 -12.50 8.92 -17.03
N GLY A 161 -11.28 9.29 -16.63
CA GLY A 161 -10.93 9.53 -15.23
C GLY A 161 -11.80 10.61 -14.56
N GLU A 162 -12.10 11.71 -15.27
CA GLU A 162 -12.97 12.78 -14.76
C GLU A 162 -14.42 12.31 -14.54
N VAL A 163 -15.02 11.60 -15.50
CA VAL A 163 -16.44 11.20 -15.40
C VAL A 163 -16.65 10.03 -14.44
N LEU A 164 -15.63 9.19 -14.23
CA LEU A 164 -15.67 8.06 -13.30
C LEU A 164 -15.11 8.41 -11.91
N ALA A 165 -14.75 9.67 -11.65
CA ALA A 165 -14.15 10.08 -10.37
C ALA A 165 -15.02 9.77 -9.14
N PHE A 166 -16.35 9.68 -9.30
CA PHE A 166 -17.27 9.31 -8.22
C PHE A 166 -17.00 7.89 -7.66
N ILE A 167 -16.39 7.02 -8.46
CA ILE A 167 -16.06 5.65 -8.02
C ILE A 167 -15.01 5.70 -6.89
N ALA A 168 -14.04 6.62 -6.98
CA ALA A 168 -13.02 6.79 -5.97
C ALA A 168 -13.54 7.28 -4.61
N GLU A 169 -14.83 7.64 -4.48
CA GLU A 169 -15.42 7.94 -3.18
C GLU A 169 -15.64 6.67 -2.32
N LYS A 170 -15.65 5.49 -2.95
CA LYS A 170 -15.94 4.21 -2.28
C LYS A 170 -14.98 3.08 -2.63
N ASP A 171 -14.27 3.16 -3.75
CA ASP A 171 -13.36 2.12 -4.24
C ASP A 171 -12.02 2.77 -4.66
N SER A 172 -11.01 2.59 -3.83
CA SER A 172 -9.66 3.12 -4.04
C SER A 172 -8.88 2.31 -5.07
N SER A 173 -9.30 1.08 -5.34
CA SER A 173 -8.62 0.16 -6.24
C SER A 173 -8.97 0.37 -7.71
N PHE A 174 -10.09 1.03 -8.02
CA PHE A 174 -10.50 1.32 -9.38
C PHE A 174 -9.53 2.29 -10.08
N ARG A 175 -9.12 1.97 -11.31
CA ARG A 175 -8.08 2.74 -12.02
C ARG A 175 -8.47 3.03 -13.46
N VAL A 176 -8.18 4.24 -13.91
CA VAL A 176 -8.11 4.63 -15.33
C VAL A 176 -6.70 5.14 -15.58
N GLN A 177 -6.01 4.56 -16.55
CA GLN A 177 -4.59 4.81 -16.79
C GLN A 177 -4.30 5.03 -18.27
N CYS A 178 -3.28 5.83 -18.56
CA CYS A 178 -2.65 5.85 -19.88
C CYS A 178 -1.77 4.61 -20.05
N ALA A 179 -1.61 4.12 -21.26
CA ALA A 179 -0.79 2.95 -21.55
C ALA A 179 0.70 3.12 -21.17
N THR A 180 1.21 4.35 -21.15
CA THR A 180 2.61 4.66 -20.79
C THR A 180 2.79 5.34 -19.43
N GLU A 181 1.70 5.78 -18.81
CA GLU A 181 1.72 6.42 -17.50
C GLU A 181 0.87 5.58 -16.54
N TRP A 182 1.48 4.79 -15.68
CA TRP A 182 0.78 3.96 -14.67
C TRP A 182 0.08 4.78 -13.59
N LYS A 183 0.07 6.10 -13.74
CA LYS A 183 -0.63 6.98 -12.82
C LYS A 183 -2.14 6.80 -12.96
N ASN A 184 -2.81 6.53 -11.84
CA ASN A 184 -4.28 6.53 -11.80
C ASN A 184 -4.80 7.95 -12.08
N LEU A 185 -5.68 8.08 -13.09
CA LEU A 185 -6.30 9.36 -13.47
C LEU A 185 -7.63 9.60 -12.74
N ILE A 186 -8.18 8.61 -12.08
CA ILE A 186 -9.18 8.79 -11.05
C ILE A 186 -8.42 9.20 -9.80
N ALA A 187 -8.26 10.49 -9.64
CA ALA A 187 -7.65 10.99 -8.43
C ALA A 187 -8.67 10.95 -7.28
N ALA A 188 -8.67 9.88 -6.52
CA ALA A 188 -8.73 10.10 -5.10
C ALA A 188 -7.44 10.87 -4.77
N GLU A 189 -7.54 12.07 -4.24
CA GLU A 189 -6.38 12.69 -3.59
C GLU A 189 -5.79 11.63 -2.69
N ASP A 190 -4.45 11.56 -2.60
CA ASP A 190 -3.66 10.63 -1.80
C ASP A 190 -4.34 10.41 -0.42
N ILE A 191 -5.36 9.53 -0.39
CA ILE A 191 -6.19 9.22 0.79
C ILE A 191 -5.45 8.14 1.59
N SER A 192 -4.16 8.30 1.71
CA SER A 192 -3.42 7.53 2.69
C SER A 192 -3.95 7.92 4.07
N CYS A 193 -4.49 6.95 4.76
CA CYS A 193 -5.01 7.11 6.10
C CYS A 193 -3.96 7.82 6.96
N ARG A 194 -4.17 9.10 7.26
CA ARG A 194 -3.19 9.90 7.98
C ARG A 194 -3.35 9.63 9.46
N TYR A 195 -2.34 8.98 10.01
CA TYR A 195 -2.22 8.78 11.43
C TYR A 195 -1.60 10.01 12.09
N HIS A 196 -2.26 10.52 13.10
CA HIS A 196 -1.77 11.61 13.95
C HIS A 196 -1.62 11.09 15.37
N ALA A 197 -0.43 11.21 15.95
CA ALA A 197 -0.20 10.91 17.36
C ALA A 197 0.14 12.20 18.13
N ALA A 198 -0.35 12.32 19.35
CA ALA A 198 0.09 13.37 20.26
C ALA A 198 1.38 12.91 20.93
N ASN A 199 2.52 13.27 20.36
CA ASN A 199 3.83 12.78 20.82
C ASN A 199 4.24 13.27 22.20
N ASP A 200 3.67 14.37 22.69
CA ASP A 200 3.99 14.95 23.99
C ASP A 200 3.28 14.25 25.16
N TYR A 201 2.39 13.29 24.88
CA TYR A 201 1.59 12.62 25.90
C TYR A 201 1.86 11.12 25.88
N GLN A 202 2.44 10.59 26.96
CA GLN A 202 2.68 9.17 27.18
C GLN A 202 1.86 8.69 28.36
N PHE A 203 0.91 7.79 28.09
CA PHE A 203 0.05 7.22 29.09
C PHE A 203 0.52 5.80 29.44
N GLN A 204 0.27 5.46 30.70
CA GLN A 204 0.31 4.11 31.23
C GLN A 204 -1.11 3.59 31.39
N ARG A 205 -1.28 2.30 31.62
CA ARG A 205 -2.58 1.68 31.89
C ARG A 205 -2.50 0.78 33.12
N ASP A 206 -3.50 0.83 33.97
CA ASP A 206 -3.73 -0.12 35.06
C ASP A 206 -5.21 -0.52 35.09
N GLU A 207 -5.64 -1.22 36.14
CA GLU A 207 -7.03 -1.69 36.30
C GLU A 207 -8.07 -0.57 36.30
N GLN A 208 -7.69 0.69 36.62
CA GLN A 208 -8.57 1.85 36.62
C GLN A 208 -8.63 2.58 35.26
N GLY A 209 -7.70 2.28 34.37
CA GLY A 209 -7.65 2.88 33.03
C GLY A 209 -6.31 3.53 32.70
N TYR A 210 -6.34 4.42 31.69
CA TYR A 210 -5.15 5.14 31.25
C TYR A 210 -4.83 6.30 32.19
N PHE A 211 -3.57 6.48 32.54
CA PHE A 211 -3.13 7.54 33.44
C PHE A 211 -1.77 8.11 33.05
N MET A 212 -1.49 9.30 33.53
CA MET A 212 -0.18 9.94 33.54
C MET A 212 0.25 10.16 34.99
N SER A 213 1.55 10.01 35.31
CA SER A 213 2.07 10.25 36.64
C SER A 213 2.79 11.60 36.70
N ASP A 214 2.60 12.37 37.76
CA ASP A 214 3.38 13.58 38.09
C ASP A 214 4.59 13.25 38.99
N GLY A 215 4.94 11.97 39.12
CA GLY A 215 5.98 11.47 40.01
C GLY A 215 5.50 11.18 41.44
N THR A 216 4.32 11.65 41.82
CA THR A 216 3.71 11.41 43.11
C THR A 216 2.35 10.75 42.98
N ASP A 217 1.54 11.24 42.07
CA ASP A 217 0.14 10.87 41.91
C ASP A 217 -0.18 10.45 40.47
N LYS A 218 -1.24 9.63 40.34
CA LYS A 218 -1.80 9.23 39.06
C LYS A 218 -2.98 10.13 38.69
N TRP A 219 -2.93 10.64 37.44
CA TRP A 219 -4.00 11.42 36.84
C TRP A 219 -4.62 10.56 35.73
N TYR A 220 -5.85 10.13 35.92
CA TYR A 220 -6.54 9.24 35.01
C TYR A 220 -7.22 10.00 33.88
N TRP A 221 -7.09 9.45 32.68
CA TRP A 221 -7.83 9.92 31.52
C TRP A 221 -9.33 9.72 31.69
N THR A 222 -10.10 10.73 31.29
CA THR A 222 -11.57 10.68 31.35
C THR A 222 -12.22 10.93 30.00
N SER A 223 -11.66 11.83 29.18
CA SER A 223 -12.21 12.13 27.86
C SER A 223 -11.21 12.80 26.94
N PHE A 224 -11.49 12.69 25.64
CA PHE A 224 -10.93 13.56 24.62
C PHE A 224 -11.98 14.60 24.19
N GLY A 225 -11.51 15.72 23.63
CA GLY A 225 -12.39 16.75 23.06
C GLY A 225 -13.04 16.36 21.74
N ASP A 226 -12.65 15.25 21.14
CA ASP A 226 -13.17 14.70 19.89
C ASP A 226 -13.35 13.18 20.01
N GLU A 227 -14.48 12.66 19.50
CA GLU A 227 -14.83 11.23 19.58
C GLU A 227 -13.97 10.34 18.68
N GLY A 228 -13.32 10.90 17.64
CA GLY A 228 -12.43 10.16 16.76
C GLY A 228 -11.04 9.86 17.34
N ILE A 229 -10.74 10.42 18.54
CA ILE A 229 -9.44 10.21 19.18
C ILE A 229 -9.51 8.99 20.10
N VAL A 230 -8.53 8.13 19.98
CA VAL A 230 -8.42 6.90 20.77
C VAL A 230 -7.03 6.75 21.37
N MET A 231 -6.92 5.98 22.44
CA MET A 231 -5.62 5.56 22.98
C MET A 231 -5.07 4.40 22.16
N ARG A 232 -3.82 4.51 21.73
CA ARG A 232 -3.13 3.43 20.97
C ARG A 232 -1.79 3.07 21.59
N PRO A 233 -1.49 1.77 21.69
CA PRO A 233 -0.13 1.30 22.01
C PRO A 233 0.82 1.83 20.93
N THR A 234 1.88 2.51 21.36
CA THR A 234 2.85 3.15 20.48
C THR A 234 4.26 2.73 20.88
N LEU A 235 5.03 2.25 19.92
CA LEU A 235 6.42 1.83 20.10
C LEU A 235 7.33 3.06 20.11
N LEU A 236 8.17 3.16 21.12
CA LEU A 236 9.24 4.14 21.22
C LEU A 236 10.51 3.63 20.53
N GLU A 237 11.44 4.54 20.23
CA GLU A 237 12.73 4.21 19.60
C GLU A 237 13.59 3.21 20.43
N ASP A 238 13.40 3.18 21.75
CA ASP A 238 14.10 2.27 22.65
C ASP A 238 13.41 0.92 22.85
N GLY A 239 12.36 0.62 22.08
CA GLY A 239 11.63 -0.64 22.14
C GLY A 239 10.55 -0.71 23.22
N ARG A 240 10.36 0.34 24.02
CA ARG A 240 9.28 0.41 25.00
C ARG A 240 7.95 0.74 24.34
N ILE A 241 6.86 0.22 24.89
CA ILE A 241 5.51 0.48 24.43
C ILE A 241 4.82 1.40 25.44
N VAL A 242 4.24 2.50 24.97
CA VAL A 242 3.42 3.43 25.76
C VAL A 242 2.09 3.65 25.08
N TYR A 243 1.08 4.15 25.79
CA TYR A 243 -0.16 4.55 25.15
C TYR A 243 -0.12 6.04 24.79
N ARG A 244 -0.60 6.37 23.58
CA ARG A 244 -0.69 7.75 23.11
C ARG A 244 -2.07 8.04 22.53
N PRO A 245 -2.59 9.26 22.70
CA PRO A 245 -3.73 9.70 21.92
C PRO A 245 -3.39 9.65 20.43
N ALA A 246 -4.24 9.03 19.66
CA ALA A 246 -4.08 8.87 18.23
C ALA A 246 -5.39 9.17 17.50
N TRP A 247 -5.28 9.73 16.31
CA TRP A 247 -6.40 10.03 15.45
C TRP A 247 -6.09 9.59 14.03
N VAL A 248 -6.99 8.78 13.47
CA VAL A 248 -6.95 8.35 12.07
C VAL A 248 -7.93 9.22 11.30
N CYS A 249 -7.41 10.11 10.46
CA CYS A 249 -8.17 11.12 9.75
C CYS A 249 -7.96 10.97 8.23
N PRO A 250 -8.94 10.43 7.49
CA PRO A 250 -8.81 10.21 6.05
C PRO A 250 -8.60 11.49 5.24
N ASP A 251 -9.17 12.62 5.68
CA ASP A 251 -9.03 13.93 5.02
C ASP A 251 -7.77 14.70 5.40
N GLY A 252 -6.96 14.12 6.27
CA GLY A 252 -5.58 14.54 6.55
C GLY A 252 -5.40 15.82 7.35
N ALA A 253 -6.43 16.37 7.95
CA ALA A 253 -6.35 17.53 8.82
C ALA A 253 -6.67 17.18 10.27
N ALA A 254 -5.66 17.15 11.16
CA ALA A 254 -5.90 17.03 12.59
C ALA A 254 -6.52 18.32 13.11
N ALA A 255 -7.74 18.25 13.65
CA ALA A 255 -8.37 19.37 14.33
C ALA A 255 -7.71 19.63 15.69
N ALA A 256 -7.80 20.88 16.18
CA ALA A 256 -7.42 21.18 17.54
C ALA A 256 -8.31 20.37 18.49
N SER A 257 -7.71 19.65 19.42
CA SER A 257 -8.42 18.83 20.38
C SER A 257 -7.76 18.87 21.75
N THR A 258 -8.43 18.32 22.75
CA THR A 258 -7.98 18.34 24.15
C THR A 258 -8.04 16.96 24.77
N VAL A 259 -7.25 16.77 25.84
CA VAL A 259 -7.33 15.62 26.74
C VAL A 259 -7.67 16.11 28.14
N THR A 260 -8.61 15.44 28.81
CA THR A 260 -8.99 15.73 30.20
C THR A 260 -8.55 14.60 31.12
N LEU A 261 -7.87 14.96 32.17
CA LEU A 261 -7.37 14.09 33.23
C LEU A 261 -8.03 14.45 34.57
N GLU A 262 -8.31 13.45 35.38
CA GLU A 262 -8.87 13.62 36.71
C GLU A 262 -8.06 12.90 37.79
N LYS A 263 -8.02 13.53 38.97
CA LYS A 263 -7.44 12.99 40.18
C LYS A 263 -8.24 13.48 41.40
N ASN A 264 -8.84 12.61 42.17
CA ASN A 264 -9.56 12.92 43.43
C ASN A 264 -10.61 14.05 43.29
N GLY A 265 -11.26 14.17 42.12
CA GLY A 265 -12.24 15.22 41.83
C GLY A 265 -11.64 16.54 41.32
N GLU A 266 -10.33 16.65 41.20
CA GLU A 266 -9.65 17.71 40.46
C GLU A 266 -9.55 17.31 39.01
N SER A 267 -9.93 18.19 38.07
CA SER A 267 -9.87 17.96 36.62
C SER A 267 -8.89 18.94 36.00
N ARG A 268 -8.09 18.45 35.04
CA ARG A 268 -7.17 19.24 34.20
C ARG A 268 -7.38 18.91 32.75
N THR A 269 -7.45 19.93 31.91
CA THR A 269 -7.59 19.80 30.46
C THR A 269 -6.38 20.41 29.78
N PHE A 270 -5.80 19.67 28.81
CA PHE A 270 -4.62 20.06 28.05
C PHE A 270 -4.93 20.01 26.57
N ASP A 271 -4.32 20.90 25.79
CA ASP A 271 -4.39 20.88 24.34
C ASP A 271 -3.54 19.72 23.78
N LEU A 272 -4.10 18.95 22.86
CA LEU A 272 -3.36 17.95 22.10
C LEU A 272 -2.61 18.62 20.95
N VAL A 273 -1.30 18.41 20.90
CA VAL A 273 -0.46 18.86 19.81
C VAL A 273 -0.19 17.66 18.89
N TRP A 274 -0.81 17.69 17.72
CA TRP A 274 -0.65 16.62 16.74
C TRP A 274 0.64 16.77 15.95
N THR A 275 1.38 15.70 15.88
CA THR A 275 2.42 15.55 14.88
C THR A 275 1.80 14.91 13.65
N GLY A 276 1.48 15.74 12.68
CA GLY A 276 1.04 15.25 11.38
C GLY A 276 2.22 14.62 10.67
N VAL A 277 2.13 13.34 10.37
CA VAL A 277 3.22 12.63 9.75
C VAL A 277 2.75 12.07 8.42
N LYS A 278 3.09 12.73 7.32
CA LYS A 278 3.32 12.02 6.08
C LYS A 278 4.67 11.33 6.28
N LEU A 279 4.63 10.06 6.70
CA LEU A 279 5.84 9.28 6.90
C LEU A 279 6.55 9.11 5.55
N PRO A 280 7.85 9.42 5.44
CA PRO A 280 8.60 9.07 4.24
C PRO A 280 8.53 7.56 4.07
N ARG A 281 8.24 7.14 2.86
CA ARG A 281 8.15 5.72 2.50
C ARG A 281 9.54 5.12 2.45
N GLU A 282 9.71 3.94 3.05
CA GLU A 282 10.93 3.16 2.91
C GLU A 282 10.92 2.51 1.52
N THR A 283 12.06 2.50 0.84
CA THR A 283 12.24 1.81 -0.43
C THR A 283 12.92 0.48 -0.16
N PHE A 284 12.28 -0.61 -0.54
CA PHE A 284 12.84 -1.95 -0.39
C PHE A 284 13.60 -2.35 -1.65
N LEU A 285 14.83 -2.82 -1.50
CA LEU A 285 15.65 -3.30 -2.62
C LEU A 285 15.23 -4.71 -3.04
N ASP A 286 14.89 -5.54 -2.06
CA ASP A 286 14.49 -6.93 -2.30
C ASP A 286 12.96 -7.04 -2.28
N ALA A 287 12.38 -7.60 -3.34
CA ALA A 287 10.97 -7.98 -3.39
C ALA A 287 10.66 -9.06 -2.35
N VAL A 288 11.58 -10.00 -2.20
CA VAL A 288 11.53 -11.13 -1.25
C VAL A 288 12.87 -11.37 -0.63
N LEU A 289 12.90 -11.59 0.68
CA LEU A 289 14.12 -11.91 1.42
C LEU A 289 13.82 -12.88 2.56
N PHE A 290 14.74 -13.82 2.81
CA PHE A 290 14.75 -14.65 4.01
C PHE A 290 16.11 -14.58 4.70
N ALA A 291 16.10 -14.38 6.02
CA ALA A 291 17.29 -14.41 6.85
C ALA A 291 16.98 -15.04 8.21
N GLN A 292 17.99 -15.65 8.83
CA GLN A 292 17.84 -16.24 10.15
C GLN A 292 19.12 -16.01 10.98
N GLY A 293 18.97 -15.49 12.18
CA GLY A 293 20.08 -15.22 13.10
C GLY A 293 19.58 -15.08 14.54
N GLY A 294 20.40 -15.40 15.52
CA GLY A 294 20.07 -15.24 16.94
C GLY A 294 18.80 -15.97 17.41
N GLY A 295 18.37 -17.02 16.70
CA GLY A 295 17.09 -17.71 16.98
C GLY A 295 15.85 -16.92 16.59
N VAL A 296 15.98 -15.92 15.72
CA VAL A 296 14.90 -15.18 15.09
C VAL A 296 14.96 -15.38 13.57
N ALA A 297 13.81 -15.58 12.94
CA ALA A 297 13.72 -15.63 11.49
C ALA A 297 13.04 -14.34 10.96
N TYR A 298 13.52 -13.85 9.85
CA TYR A 298 12.96 -12.73 9.11
C TYR A 298 12.56 -13.18 7.71
N THR A 299 11.35 -12.87 7.31
CA THR A 299 10.87 -13.03 5.94
C THR A 299 10.30 -11.71 5.47
N ALA A 300 10.81 -11.16 4.36
CA ALA A 300 10.21 -10.03 3.69
C ALA A 300 9.43 -10.52 2.46
N LEU A 301 8.23 -9.99 2.29
CA LEU A 301 7.38 -10.16 1.13
C LEU A 301 6.85 -8.76 0.76
N HIS A 302 7.65 -7.97 0.04
CA HIS A 302 7.32 -6.59 -0.34
C HIS A 302 6.64 -6.51 -1.70
N ASP A 303 6.93 -7.47 -2.59
CA ASP A 303 6.28 -7.65 -3.89
C ASP A 303 6.16 -9.14 -4.19
N ALA A 304 4.93 -9.61 -4.39
CA ALA A 304 4.65 -11.01 -4.69
C ALA A 304 4.54 -11.30 -6.21
N ASN A 305 4.74 -10.30 -7.09
CA ASN A 305 4.77 -10.54 -8.54
C ASN A 305 5.96 -11.40 -8.97
N ASP A 306 7.08 -11.28 -8.25
CA ASP A 306 8.28 -12.07 -8.50
C ASP A 306 8.19 -13.50 -7.95
N LEU A 307 7.16 -13.79 -7.12
CA LEU A 307 6.92 -15.14 -6.59
C LEU A 307 5.91 -15.89 -7.44
N ARG A 308 6.41 -16.75 -8.29
CA ARG A 308 5.59 -17.62 -9.12
C ARG A 308 5.01 -18.77 -8.30
N GLN A 309 4.02 -19.47 -8.85
CA GLN A 309 3.42 -20.66 -8.22
C GLN A 309 4.48 -21.74 -7.91
N GLU A 310 5.56 -21.82 -8.65
CA GLU A 310 6.70 -22.71 -8.43
C GLU A 310 7.51 -22.34 -7.16
N ASP A 311 7.39 -21.08 -6.66
CA ASP A 311 8.10 -20.59 -5.49
C ASP A 311 7.30 -20.79 -4.19
N ALA A 312 6.06 -21.28 -4.26
CA ALA A 312 5.22 -21.55 -3.09
C ALA A 312 5.88 -22.57 -2.14
N GLN A 313 6.65 -23.53 -2.65
CA GLN A 313 7.41 -24.48 -1.84
C GLN A 313 8.54 -23.77 -1.07
N GLN A 314 9.22 -22.82 -1.68
CA GLN A 314 10.25 -22.03 -1.01
C GLN A 314 9.64 -21.18 0.11
N ALA A 315 8.51 -20.54 -0.14
CA ALA A 315 7.79 -19.79 0.87
C ALA A 315 7.34 -20.69 2.04
N TYR A 316 6.87 -21.91 1.74
CA TYR A 316 6.56 -22.92 2.76
C TYR A 316 7.78 -23.25 3.62
N ASP A 317 8.94 -23.50 3.00
CA ASP A 317 10.17 -23.83 3.71
C ASP A 317 10.63 -22.69 4.62
N TRP A 318 10.47 -21.43 4.18
CA TRP A 318 10.74 -20.24 5.00
C TRP A 318 9.79 -20.12 6.19
N GLY A 319 8.49 -20.35 5.97
CA GLY A 319 7.51 -20.39 7.05
C GLY A 319 7.82 -21.49 8.08
N ALA A 320 8.16 -22.70 7.61
CA ALA A 320 8.55 -23.81 8.47
C ALA A 320 9.83 -23.52 9.27
N ALA A 321 10.81 -22.85 8.67
CA ALA A 321 12.02 -22.41 9.36
C ALA A 321 11.71 -21.30 10.38
N ALA A 322 10.85 -20.34 10.04
CA ALA A 322 10.41 -19.27 10.93
C ALA A 322 9.74 -19.83 12.21
N ARG A 323 8.95 -20.88 12.07
CA ARG A 323 8.30 -21.58 13.18
C ARG A 323 9.30 -22.14 14.24
N GLN A 324 10.50 -22.47 13.84
CA GLN A 324 11.51 -23.08 14.73
C GLN A 324 12.24 -22.04 15.60
N GLY A 325 12.07 -20.74 15.28
CA GLY A 325 12.67 -19.65 16.03
C GLY A 325 11.99 -19.38 17.38
N ARG A 326 12.64 -18.58 18.22
CA ARG A 326 12.02 -17.99 19.42
C ARG A 326 10.98 -16.94 19.06
N ALA A 327 11.19 -16.24 17.96
CA ALA A 327 10.28 -15.31 17.34
C ALA A 327 10.50 -15.32 15.82
N ALA A 328 9.49 -14.90 15.08
CA ALA A 328 9.57 -14.65 13.65
C ALA A 328 9.11 -13.22 13.35
N ILE A 329 9.67 -12.63 12.29
CA ILE A 329 9.26 -11.34 11.74
C ILE A 329 8.86 -11.60 10.29
N LEU A 330 7.60 -11.30 9.96
CA LEU A 330 7.07 -11.28 8.59
C LEU A 330 6.86 -9.84 8.18
N ASP A 331 7.61 -9.38 7.19
CA ASP A 331 7.57 -8.01 6.72
C ASP A 331 6.71 -7.91 5.45
N LEU A 332 5.52 -7.34 5.60
CA LEU A 332 4.53 -7.12 4.54
C LEU A 332 4.46 -5.65 4.09
N ARG A 333 5.40 -4.81 4.54
CA ARG A 333 5.42 -3.40 4.16
C ARG A 333 5.59 -3.26 2.66
N GLY A 334 4.75 -2.45 2.04
CA GLY A 334 4.77 -2.24 0.59
C GLY A 334 4.06 -3.32 -0.24
N LEU A 335 3.62 -4.42 0.35
CA LEU A 335 2.96 -5.51 -0.39
C LEU A 335 1.55 -5.09 -0.82
N GLN A 336 1.37 -4.88 -2.12
CA GLN A 336 0.07 -4.54 -2.72
C GLN A 336 -0.40 -5.57 -3.76
N TYR A 337 0.51 -6.09 -4.57
CA TYR A 337 0.18 -6.89 -5.74
C TYR A 337 0.90 -8.25 -5.74
N GLY A 338 0.40 -9.17 -6.57
CA GLY A 338 1.01 -10.46 -6.82
C GLY A 338 0.07 -11.63 -6.57
N GLY A 339 0.59 -12.84 -6.66
CA GLY A 339 -0.14 -14.07 -6.38
C GLY A 339 -0.18 -14.38 -4.88
N ASP A 340 -1.29 -14.91 -4.41
CA ASP A 340 -1.50 -15.33 -3.01
C ASP A 340 -0.70 -16.58 -2.60
N SER A 341 -0.21 -17.33 -3.59
CA SER A 341 0.47 -18.63 -3.38
C SER A 341 1.66 -18.55 -2.43
N ALA A 342 2.43 -17.46 -2.47
CA ALA A 342 3.58 -17.25 -1.59
C ALA A 342 3.14 -17.03 -0.13
N ILE A 343 2.14 -16.19 0.09
CA ILE A 343 1.58 -15.93 1.42
C ILE A 343 0.99 -17.20 2.01
N ILE A 344 0.17 -17.90 1.22
CA ILE A 344 -0.46 -19.16 1.64
C ILE A 344 0.62 -20.20 1.93
N GLY A 345 1.60 -20.38 1.04
CA GLY A 345 2.71 -21.31 1.25
C GLY A 345 3.48 -20.99 2.54
N TRP A 346 3.83 -19.72 2.76
CA TRP A 346 4.51 -19.30 4.00
C TRP A 346 3.68 -19.61 5.24
N MET A 347 2.39 -19.28 5.23
CA MET A 347 1.49 -19.55 6.37
C MET A 347 1.32 -21.03 6.62
N GLN A 348 1.17 -21.86 5.57
CA GLN A 348 1.09 -23.31 5.71
C GLN A 348 2.36 -23.88 6.36
N GLY A 349 3.54 -23.41 5.94
CA GLY A 349 4.81 -23.80 6.55
C GLY A 349 4.90 -23.37 8.02
N PHE A 350 4.55 -22.11 8.32
CA PHE A 350 4.56 -21.58 9.67
C PHE A 350 3.57 -22.27 10.61
N LEU A 351 2.37 -22.58 10.14
CA LEU A 351 1.32 -23.26 10.91
C LEU A 351 1.48 -24.79 10.88
N GLN A 352 2.38 -25.33 10.06
CA GLN A 352 2.55 -26.76 9.83
C GLN A 352 1.24 -27.46 9.44
N THR A 353 0.51 -26.89 8.49
CA THR A 353 -0.75 -27.38 7.97
C THR A 353 -0.70 -27.52 6.45
N GLU A 354 -1.44 -28.49 5.92
CA GLU A 354 -1.70 -28.62 4.48
C GLU A 354 -3.01 -27.92 4.08
N ASP A 355 -3.80 -27.48 5.06
CA ASP A 355 -5.05 -26.81 4.82
C ASP A 355 -4.81 -25.40 4.23
N TRP A 356 -5.70 -25.00 3.34
CA TRP A 356 -5.72 -23.65 2.82
C TRP A 356 -6.14 -22.68 3.94
N VAL A 357 -5.27 -21.72 4.27
CA VAL A 357 -5.61 -20.63 5.19
C VAL A 357 -6.44 -19.62 4.40
N GLN A 358 -7.70 -19.46 4.78
CA GLN A 358 -8.64 -18.58 4.10
C GLN A 358 -8.80 -17.26 4.86
N PRO A 359 -8.99 -16.14 4.16
CA PRO A 359 -9.43 -14.91 4.83
C PRO A 359 -10.81 -15.13 5.46
N ARG A 360 -11.16 -14.33 6.46
CA ARG A 360 -12.47 -14.33 7.08
C ARG A 360 -13.26 -13.12 6.61
N GLU A 361 -14.16 -13.34 5.65
CA GLU A 361 -14.80 -12.25 4.91
C GLU A 361 -16.15 -12.61 4.31
N LEU A 362 -16.91 -11.60 3.93
CA LEU A 362 -18.06 -11.69 3.04
C LEU A 362 -17.62 -11.33 1.64
N PHE A 363 -18.16 -12.00 0.64
CA PHE A 363 -17.93 -11.63 -0.75
C PHE A 363 -19.22 -11.66 -1.59
N ALA A 364 -19.27 -10.78 -2.59
CA ALA A 364 -20.25 -10.81 -3.65
C ALA A 364 -19.51 -10.72 -4.99
N ARG A 365 -19.41 -11.86 -5.68
CA ARG A 365 -18.63 -12.00 -6.93
C ARG A 365 -19.57 -11.92 -8.12
N ARG A 366 -19.27 -11.02 -9.03
CA ARG A 366 -20.05 -10.85 -10.26
C ARG A 366 -19.57 -11.83 -11.32
N ILE A 367 -20.49 -12.68 -11.78
CA ILE A 367 -20.18 -13.69 -12.79
C ILE A 367 -20.14 -13.04 -14.16
N SER A 368 -19.01 -13.14 -14.83
CA SER A 368 -18.79 -12.59 -16.16
C SER A 368 -17.63 -13.28 -16.87
N ASP A 369 -17.76 -13.50 -18.17
CA ASP A 369 -16.65 -14.01 -18.99
C ASP A 369 -15.47 -13.01 -19.08
N LEU A 370 -15.68 -11.76 -18.71
CA LEU A 370 -14.63 -10.76 -18.61
C LEU A 370 -13.78 -10.95 -17.33
N GLY A 371 -14.41 -11.30 -16.20
CA GLY A 371 -13.79 -11.60 -14.92
C GLY A 371 -13.85 -13.09 -14.57
N TRP A 372 -14.49 -13.39 -13.44
CA TRP A 372 -14.65 -14.76 -12.96
C TRP A 372 -15.91 -15.43 -13.54
N SER A 373 -15.76 -16.65 -13.98
CA SER A 373 -16.87 -17.49 -14.46
C SER A 373 -16.71 -18.91 -13.91
N ASP A 374 -17.79 -19.47 -13.36
CA ASP A 374 -17.85 -20.86 -12.92
C ASP A 374 -18.21 -21.82 -14.06
N GLY A 375 -18.47 -21.29 -15.26
CA GLY A 375 -18.89 -22.03 -16.45
C GLY A 375 -20.31 -22.63 -16.34
N MET A 376 -21.06 -22.34 -15.27
CA MET A 376 -22.40 -22.88 -15.01
C MET A 376 -23.44 -21.78 -14.81
N SER A 377 -23.11 -20.74 -14.07
CA SER A 377 -24.01 -19.64 -13.77
C SER A 377 -24.08 -18.64 -14.93
N PRO A 378 -25.24 -18.07 -15.24
CA PRO A 378 -25.35 -17.04 -16.26
C PRO A 378 -24.53 -15.81 -15.92
N ALA A 379 -23.85 -15.22 -16.92
CA ALA A 379 -23.20 -13.93 -16.75
C ALA A 379 -24.21 -12.86 -16.28
N GLY A 380 -23.79 -11.95 -15.39
CA GLY A 380 -24.63 -10.95 -14.74
C GLY A 380 -25.36 -11.41 -13.48
N THR A 381 -25.24 -12.70 -13.11
CA THR A 381 -25.61 -13.14 -11.76
C THR A 381 -24.51 -12.82 -10.75
N VAL A 382 -24.83 -12.88 -9.47
CA VAL A 382 -23.88 -12.60 -8.39
C VAL A 382 -23.78 -13.83 -7.48
N ASP A 383 -22.59 -14.36 -7.35
CA ASP A 383 -22.27 -15.38 -6.36
C ASP A 383 -21.99 -14.70 -5.03
N VAL A 384 -22.88 -14.93 -4.05
CA VAL A 384 -22.77 -14.33 -2.71
C VAL A 384 -22.40 -15.42 -1.73
N GLY A 385 -21.36 -15.19 -0.97
CA GLY A 385 -20.89 -16.15 0.02
C GLY A 385 -20.09 -15.49 1.14
N CYS A 386 -19.59 -16.36 1.98
CA CYS A 386 -18.65 -15.98 3.02
C CYS A 386 -17.54 -17.01 3.13
N SER A 387 -16.41 -16.54 3.60
CA SER A 387 -15.37 -17.38 4.16
C SER A 387 -15.40 -17.23 5.68
N GLU A 388 -15.72 -18.31 6.38
CA GLU A 388 -15.86 -18.26 7.85
C GLU A 388 -14.51 -18.08 8.55
N GLY A 389 -13.42 -18.47 7.87
CA GLY A 389 -12.11 -18.56 8.50
C GLY A 389 -12.09 -19.57 9.66
N ARG A 390 -11.03 -19.58 10.42
CA ARG A 390 -10.95 -20.34 11.68
C ARG A 390 -9.80 -19.85 12.54
N TRP A 391 -9.90 -20.08 13.85
CA TRP A 391 -8.78 -19.84 14.75
C TRP A 391 -7.69 -20.90 14.60
N TYR A 392 -6.44 -20.46 14.49
CA TYR A 392 -5.25 -21.30 14.42
C TYR A 392 -4.45 -21.15 15.71
N GLU A 393 -4.39 -22.19 16.52
CA GLU A 393 -3.54 -22.23 17.72
C GLU A 393 -2.07 -22.21 17.30
N ASN A 394 -1.31 -21.32 17.90
CA ASN A 394 0.09 -21.11 17.61
C ASN A 394 0.86 -20.71 18.87
N THR A 395 2.00 -21.34 19.13
CA THR A 395 2.85 -21.05 20.28
C THR A 395 4.05 -20.19 19.94
N ALA A 396 4.39 -20.03 18.66
CA ALA A 396 5.49 -19.19 18.23
C ALA A 396 5.05 -17.73 18.14
N MET A 397 5.89 -16.81 18.61
CA MET A 397 5.63 -15.38 18.45
C MET A 397 5.90 -14.97 17.02
N LEU A 398 4.93 -14.29 16.39
CA LEU A 398 5.05 -13.72 15.05
C LEU A 398 4.78 -12.22 15.09
N MET A 399 5.78 -11.42 14.72
CA MET A 399 5.62 -10.01 14.44
C MET A 399 5.37 -9.80 12.96
N VAL A 400 4.34 -9.06 12.61
CA VAL A 400 4.01 -8.72 11.24
C VAL A 400 4.18 -7.22 11.06
N LEU A 401 5.13 -6.83 10.22
CA LEU A 401 5.36 -5.42 9.90
C LEU A 401 4.44 -4.99 8.77
N VAL A 402 3.74 -3.89 8.97
CA VAL A 402 2.78 -3.32 8.00
C VAL A 402 2.97 -1.81 7.86
N ASP A 403 2.61 -1.28 6.71
CA ASP A 403 2.63 0.16 6.45
C ASP A 403 1.42 0.61 5.59
N ASP A 404 1.36 1.90 5.28
CA ASP A 404 0.31 2.52 4.44
C ASP A 404 0.32 2.07 2.98
N ARG A 405 1.26 1.20 2.59
CA ARG A 405 1.35 0.55 1.28
C ARG A 405 1.08 -0.95 1.35
N THR A 406 0.87 -1.50 2.54
CA THR A 406 0.36 -2.86 2.69
C THR A 406 -1.11 -2.82 2.29
N GLY A 407 -1.42 -3.15 1.04
CA GLY A 407 -2.77 -3.04 0.47
C GLY A 407 -3.19 -4.32 -0.26
N CYS A 408 -4.44 -4.42 -0.65
CA CYS A 408 -4.98 -5.52 -1.44
C CYS A 408 -4.48 -6.91 -0.96
N LEU A 409 -3.52 -7.55 -1.66
CA LEU A 409 -2.93 -8.84 -1.25
C LEU A 409 -2.32 -8.81 0.15
N GLY A 410 -1.64 -7.71 0.51
CA GLY A 410 -1.07 -7.54 1.86
C GLY A 410 -2.16 -7.48 2.93
N GLU A 411 -3.28 -6.85 2.65
CA GLU A 411 -4.43 -6.80 3.58
C GLU A 411 -5.15 -8.14 3.67
N GLN A 412 -5.24 -8.89 2.58
CA GLN A 412 -5.72 -10.26 2.61
C GLN A 412 -4.83 -11.14 3.51
N ALA A 413 -3.50 -10.98 3.40
CA ALA A 413 -2.56 -11.65 4.30
C ALA A 413 -2.77 -11.25 5.77
N VAL A 414 -2.97 -9.96 6.05
CA VAL A 414 -3.28 -9.47 7.41
C VAL A 414 -4.59 -10.07 7.92
N ASN A 415 -5.64 -10.14 7.10
CA ASN A 415 -6.91 -10.77 7.48
C ASN A 415 -6.70 -12.24 7.89
N MET A 416 -5.94 -13.01 7.11
CA MET A 416 -5.59 -14.40 7.43
C MET A 416 -4.75 -14.50 8.72
N LEU A 417 -3.74 -13.64 8.89
CA LEU A 417 -2.84 -13.64 10.05
C LEU A 417 -3.55 -13.24 11.36
N ARG A 418 -4.58 -12.41 11.29
CA ARG A 418 -5.41 -12.06 12.46
C ARG A 418 -6.21 -13.25 13.02
N GLN A 419 -6.25 -14.37 12.32
CA GLN A 419 -6.86 -15.62 12.77
C GLN A 419 -5.85 -16.55 13.46
N VAL A 420 -4.59 -16.12 13.60
CA VAL A 420 -3.49 -16.91 14.16
C VAL A 420 -3.13 -16.36 15.55
N GLU A 421 -3.01 -17.28 16.51
CA GLU A 421 -2.59 -16.95 17.88
C GLU A 421 -1.16 -16.43 17.92
N ASN A 422 -0.87 -15.54 18.86
CA ASN A 422 0.46 -14.96 19.09
C ASN A 422 1.06 -14.18 17.89
N VAL A 423 0.19 -13.55 17.11
CA VAL A 423 0.55 -12.61 16.06
C VAL A 423 0.39 -11.18 16.57
N VAL A 424 1.40 -10.34 16.36
CA VAL A 424 1.39 -8.91 16.69
C VAL A 424 1.63 -8.10 15.42
N LEU A 425 0.69 -7.25 15.04
CA LEU A 425 0.84 -6.31 13.92
C LEU A 425 1.57 -5.06 14.41
N VAL A 426 2.65 -4.67 13.74
CA VAL A 426 3.51 -3.55 14.13
C VAL A 426 3.71 -2.61 12.94
N GLY A 427 3.50 -1.31 13.12
CA GLY A 427 3.68 -0.32 12.06
C GLY A 427 2.62 0.75 12.05
N THR A 428 2.11 1.06 10.87
CA THR A 428 0.99 1.98 10.65
C THR A 428 -0.24 1.24 10.14
N ASN A 429 -1.37 1.92 9.96
CA ASN A 429 -2.51 1.33 9.27
C ASN A 429 -2.11 0.86 7.87
N THR A 430 -2.70 -0.21 7.42
CA THR A 430 -2.60 -0.67 6.03
C THR A 430 -3.33 0.29 5.08
N ALA A 431 -3.24 0.06 3.77
CA ALA A 431 -3.73 0.99 2.75
C ALA A 431 -5.26 1.21 2.75
N GLY A 432 -6.03 0.18 3.04
CA GLY A 432 -7.49 0.20 2.92
C GLY A 432 -7.95 0.07 1.46
N GLU A 433 -7.49 -0.95 0.76
CA GLU A 433 -7.78 -1.22 -0.66
C GLU A 433 -8.48 -2.59 -0.83
N MET A 434 -9.47 -2.90 0.02
CA MET A 434 -10.10 -4.23 0.06
C MET A 434 -11.56 -4.27 -0.40
N LEU A 435 -12.19 -3.13 -0.67
CA LEU A 435 -13.62 -3.16 -1.03
C LEU A 435 -13.87 -3.95 -2.32
N CYS A 436 -13.07 -3.68 -3.36
CA CYS A 436 -13.20 -4.34 -4.66
C CYS A 436 -11.83 -4.48 -5.33
N PRO A 437 -10.96 -5.39 -4.81
CA PRO A 437 -9.58 -5.52 -5.29
C PRO A 437 -9.52 -5.71 -6.81
N SER A 438 -8.72 -4.87 -7.49
CA SER A 438 -8.63 -4.87 -8.95
C SER A 438 -7.93 -6.12 -9.49
N ASN A 439 -8.71 -7.04 -10.07
CA ASN A 439 -8.23 -8.27 -10.70
C ASN A 439 -8.54 -8.37 -12.19
N ILE A 440 -9.33 -7.43 -12.72
CA ILE A 440 -9.63 -7.28 -14.14
C ILE A 440 -8.88 -6.05 -14.67
N GLN A 441 -8.17 -6.21 -15.77
CA GLN A 441 -7.57 -5.12 -16.51
C GLN A 441 -8.02 -5.22 -17.97
N ILE A 442 -8.56 -4.14 -18.49
CA ILE A 442 -9.04 -4.06 -19.88
C ILE A 442 -8.35 -2.92 -20.63
N TYR A 443 -8.21 -3.09 -21.93
CA TYR A 443 -7.74 -2.06 -22.85
C TYR A 443 -8.82 -1.75 -23.87
N LEU A 444 -9.23 -0.47 -23.98
CA LEU A 444 -10.25 -0.06 -24.95
C LEU A 444 -9.70 -0.19 -26.37
N PRO A 445 -10.40 -0.89 -27.28
CA PRO A 445 -9.85 -1.29 -28.58
C PRO A 445 -9.44 -0.13 -29.48
N GLY A 446 -10.19 0.96 -29.48
CA GLY A 446 -9.90 2.13 -30.30
C GLY A 446 -8.81 2.99 -29.68
N SER A 447 -9.05 3.52 -28.50
CA SER A 447 -8.19 4.49 -27.82
C SER A 447 -6.96 3.87 -27.13
N GLY A 448 -6.99 2.59 -26.80
CA GLY A 448 -5.94 1.93 -26.01
C GLY A 448 -5.93 2.30 -24.50
N VAL A 449 -6.94 3.02 -24.01
CA VAL A 449 -7.02 3.39 -22.59
C VAL A 449 -7.18 2.16 -21.73
N CYS A 450 -6.36 2.08 -20.67
CA CYS A 450 -6.41 1.01 -19.69
C CYS A 450 -7.39 1.34 -18.56
N VAL A 451 -8.26 0.39 -18.23
CA VAL A 451 -9.14 0.47 -17.05
C VAL A 451 -9.00 -0.81 -16.25
N ALA A 452 -8.77 -0.67 -14.93
CA ALA A 452 -8.66 -1.79 -14.02
C ALA A 452 -9.69 -1.68 -12.89
N PHE A 453 -10.32 -2.81 -12.56
CA PHE A 453 -11.37 -2.93 -11.54
C PHE A 453 -11.50 -4.36 -11.04
N GLY A 454 -12.18 -4.56 -9.91
CA GLY A 454 -12.46 -5.89 -9.36
C GLY A 454 -13.77 -6.49 -9.84
N ASP A 455 -13.87 -7.82 -9.83
CA ASP A 455 -15.11 -8.55 -10.11
C ASP A 455 -15.90 -8.96 -8.86
N HIS A 456 -15.34 -8.72 -7.67
CA HIS A 456 -15.98 -9.05 -6.41
C HIS A 456 -15.90 -7.92 -5.40
N LEU A 457 -16.98 -7.75 -4.66
CA LEU A 457 -17.06 -6.89 -3.49
C LEU A 457 -16.67 -7.72 -2.27
N THR A 458 -15.84 -7.15 -1.39
CA THR A 458 -15.40 -7.80 -0.15
C THR A 458 -15.72 -6.91 1.06
N LEU A 459 -16.24 -7.53 2.12
CA LEU A 459 -16.44 -6.90 3.42
C LEU A 459 -15.88 -7.80 4.52
N GLU A 460 -15.54 -7.20 5.66
CA GLU A 460 -15.25 -7.98 6.87
C GLU A 460 -16.45 -8.86 7.25
N ALA A 461 -16.20 -9.91 8.01
CA ALA A 461 -17.23 -10.87 8.40
C ALA A 461 -18.40 -10.27 9.21
N ASP A 462 -18.21 -9.13 9.84
CA ASP A 462 -19.26 -8.37 10.53
C ASP A 462 -20.04 -7.43 9.61
N GLY A 463 -19.62 -7.31 8.34
CA GLY A 463 -20.20 -6.44 7.33
C GLY A 463 -19.56 -5.04 7.27
N SER A 464 -18.55 -4.76 8.08
CA SER A 464 -17.81 -3.50 7.98
C SER A 464 -16.85 -3.51 6.78
N SER A 465 -16.42 -2.32 6.36
CA SER A 465 -15.40 -2.16 5.33
C SER A 465 -14.17 -1.50 5.95
N ILE A 466 -13.00 -1.97 5.53
CA ILE A 466 -11.71 -1.33 5.85
C ILE A 466 -11.27 -0.35 4.77
N GLU A 467 -12.06 -0.13 3.73
CA GLU A 467 -11.74 0.76 2.64
C GLU A 467 -11.35 2.15 3.12
N TYR A 468 -10.26 2.70 2.61
CA TYR A 468 -9.62 3.96 3.03
C TYR A 468 -9.11 4.01 4.48
N ARG A 469 -9.35 2.99 5.28
CA ARG A 469 -8.96 2.96 6.68
C ARG A 469 -7.83 1.96 6.95
N GLY A 470 -7.88 0.82 6.29
CA GLY A 470 -6.97 -0.30 6.48
C GLY A 470 -7.14 -1.03 7.82
N TYR A 471 -6.33 -2.05 8.03
CA TYR A 471 -6.18 -2.71 9.32
C TYR A 471 -5.30 -1.88 10.24
N GLU A 472 -5.75 -1.69 11.46
CA GLU A 472 -4.98 -1.03 12.50
C GLU A 472 -3.94 -1.99 13.08
N PRO A 473 -2.67 -1.56 13.27
CA PRO A 473 -1.68 -2.38 13.95
C PRO A 473 -1.97 -2.48 15.45
N ASP A 474 -1.51 -3.55 16.09
CA ASP A 474 -1.60 -3.70 17.54
C ASP A 474 -0.64 -2.74 18.25
N VAL A 475 0.49 -2.44 17.63
CA VAL A 475 1.49 -1.50 18.12
C VAL A 475 1.89 -0.53 17.02
N TRP A 476 1.59 0.73 17.24
CA TRP A 476 1.89 1.81 16.31
C TRP A 476 3.37 2.21 16.35
N CYS A 477 3.98 2.37 15.19
CA CYS A 477 5.28 3.02 15.06
C CYS A 477 5.45 3.62 13.65
N ASP A 478 6.41 4.53 13.51
CA ASP A 478 6.95 4.87 12.19
C ASP A 478 7.48 3.58 11.54
N SER A 479 6.98 3.23 10.37
CA SER A 479 7.33 1.97 9.70
C SER A 479 8.77 1.91 9.20
N ARG A 480 9.46 3.07 9.13
CA ARG A 480 10.90 3.10 8.82
C ARG A 480 11.68 2.41 9.95
N ASP A 481 12.72 1.71 9.56
CA ASP A 481 13.52 0.89 10.49
C ASP A 481 12.67 -0.14 11.27
N GLY A 482 11.54 -0.57 10.68
CA GLY A 482 10.56 -1.44 11.33
C GLY A 482 11.18 -2.71 11.90
N VAL A 483 12.16 -3.31 11.20
CA VAL A 483 12.87 -4.50 11.69
C VAL A 483 13.66 -4.18 12.96
N SER A 484 14.44 -3.10 12.97
CA SER A 484 15.21 -2.69 14.16
C SER A 484 14.30 -2.39 15.34
N LYS A 485 13.15 -1.75 15.10
CA LYS A 485 12.15 -1.45 16.13
C LYS A 485 11.50 -2.71 16.69
N ALA A 486 11.14 -3.66 15.82
CA ALA A 486 10.61 -4.96 16.24
C ALA A 486 11.62 -5.73 17.11
N LEU A 487 12.90 -5.73 16.72
CA LEU A 487 13.96 -6.34 17.50
C LEU A 487 14.17 -5.65 18.86
N ALA A 488 14.14 -4.32 18.90
CA ALA A 488 14.21 -3.57 20.15
C ALA A 488 13.03 -3.94 21.08
N MET A 489 11.81 -4.05 20.54
CA MET A 489 10.62 -4.46 21.30
C MET A 489 10.75 -5.89 21.85
N LEU A 490 11.23 -6.84 21.03
CA LEU A 490 11.50 -8.22 21.48
C LEU A 490 12.59 -8.28 22.57
N THR A 491 13.60 -7.42 22.47
CA THR A 491 14.69 -7.33 23.47
C THR A 491 14.17 -6.78 24.80
N VAL A 492 13.39 -5.71 24.78
CA VAL A 492 12.76 -5.12 25.98
C VAL A 492 11.81 -6.13 26.64
N ALA A 493 11.06 -6.88 25.84
CA ALA A 493 10.19 -7.95 26.32
C ALA A 493 10.94 -9.17 26.87
N GLY A 494 12.26 -9.24 26.72
CA GLY A 494 13.08 -10.36 27.16
C GLY A 494 12.92 -11.65 26.34
N THR A 495 12.31 -11.56 25.17
CA THR A 495 12.16 -12.70 24.24
C THR A 495 13.50 -13.08 23.61
N ILE A 496 14.31 -12.08 23.30
CA ILE A 496 15.67 -12.22 22.74
C ILE A 496 16.66 -11.33 23.50
N GLY A 497 17.97 -11.56 23.32
CA GLY A 497 19.02 -10.67 23.82
C GLY A 497 19.52 -9.70 22.73
N GLU A 498 20.29 -8.69 23.11
CA GLU A 498 20.92 -7.74 22.18
C GLU A 498 21.84 -8.46 21.16
N GLU A 499 22.55 -9.50 21.58
CA GLU A 499 23.41 -10.31 20.69
C GLU A 499 22.57 -11.06 19.64
N ASP A 500 21.39 -11.53 20.00
CA ASP A 500 20.47 -12.20 19.07
C ASP A 500 19.92 -11.22 18.03
N ALA A 501 19.55 -10.02 18.46
CA ALA A 501 19.09 -8.95 17.57
C ALA A 501 20.20 -8.55 16.57
N ALA A 502 21.42 -8.37 17.06
CA ALA A 502 22.57 -8.06 16.21
C ALA A 502 22.86 -9.19 15.20
N ALA A 503 22.77 -10.46 15.61
CA ALA A 503 22.99 -11.61 14.74
C ALA A 503 21.94 -11.69 13.61
N LEU A 504 20.68 -11.33 13.87
CA LEU A 504 19.68 -11.25 12.80
C LEU A 504 19.97 -10.11 11.83
N LEU A 505 20.30 -8.91 12.32
CA LEU A 505 20.63 -7.77 11.44
C LEU A 505 21.82 -8.09 10.52
N GLU A 506 22.87 -8.74 11.05
CA GLU A 506 24.01 -9.21 10.25
C GLU A 506 23.58 -10.26 9.20
N ALA A 507 22.65 -11.15 9.55
CA ALA A 507 22.13 -12.15 8.63
C ALA A 507 21.29 -11.49 7.51
N ILE A 508 20.48 -10.49 7.83
CA ILE A 508 19.70 -9.71 6.85
C ILE A 508 20.66 -8.98 5.90
N GLU A 509 21.63 -8.24 6.43
CA GLU A 509 22.64 -7.54 5.62
C GLU A 509 23.40 -8.51 4.70
N THR A 510 23.76 -9.69 5.21
CA THR A 510 24.43 -10.72 4.42
C THR A 510 23.54 -11.23 3.28
N ALA A 511 22.26 -11.46 3.54
CA ALA A 511 21.31 -11.91 2.54
C ALA A 511 21.06 -10.82 1.49
N GLN A 512 20.88 -9.57 1.90
CA GLN A 512 20.75 -8.42 0.99
C GLN A 512 21.98 -8.24 0.10
N ASN A 513 23.18 -8.35 0.67
CA ASN A 513 24.43 -8.23 -0.08
C ASN A 513 24.68 -9.41 -1.03
N ALA A 514 24.03 -10.56 -0.82
CA ALA A 514 24.08 -11.68 -1.76
C ALA A 514 23.26 -11.41 -3.03
N ASN A 515 22.29 -10.53 -2.95
CA ASN A 515 21.46 -10.06 -4.05
C ASN A 515 22.06 -8.77 -4.62
N VAL A 516 22.45 -8.78 -5.88
CA VAL A 516 22.98 -7.59 -6.55
C VAL A 516 21.85 -6.93 -7.34
N HIS A 517 21.37 -5.81 -6.82
CA HIS A 517 20.36 -4.99 -7.49
C HIS A 517 21.03 -3.77 -8.13
N LEU A 518 20.94 -3.72 -9.45
CA LEU A 518 21.39 -2.57 -10.22
C LEU A 518 20.20 -1.62 -10.44
N SER A 519 20.38 -0.34 -10.16
CA SER A 519 19.42 0.71 -10.49
C SER A 519 20.12 1.93 -11.07
N ILE A 520 19.33 2.82 -11.66
CA ILE A 520 19.81 4.09 -12.21
C ILE A 520 19.08 5.23 -11.51
N ASP A 521 19.82 6.09 -10.77
CA ASP A 521 19.29 7.38 -10.35
C ASP A 521 19.25 8.32 -11.56
N PHE A 522 18.02 8.66 -11.97
CA PHE A 522 17.74 9.48 -13.13
C PHE A 522 16.86 10.66 -12.70
N TYR A 523 17.43 11.86 -12.67
CA TYR A 523 16.76 13.10 -12.21
C TYR A 523 16.18 13.04 -10.79
N GLY A 524 16.81 12.30 -9.88
CA GLY A 524 16.37 12.18 -8.49
C GLY A 524 15.24 11.17 -8.29
N GLY A 525 14.93 10.36 -9.33
CA GLY A 525 14.12 9.16 -9.27
C GLY A 525 14.98 7.93 -9.51
N GLU A 526 14.84 6.91 -8.69
CA GLU A 526 15.50 5.63 -8.88
C GLU A 526 14.68 4.78 -9.86
N CYS A 527 15.31 4.36 -10.95
CA CYS A 527 14.76 3.43 -11.94
C CYS A 527 15.40 2.05 -11.71
N ARG A 528 14.59 1.05 -11.49
CA ARG A 528 15.03 -0.33 -11.22
C ARG A 528 15.09 -1.15 -12.50
N GLU A 529 15.70 -2.32 -12.42
CA GLU A 529 15.70 -3.28 -13.50
C GLU A 529 14.27 -3.59 -13.97
N GLY A 530 14.07 -3.56 -15.29
CA GLY A 530 12.76 -3.75 -15.93
C GLY A 530 11.88 -2.51 -15.99
N GLU A 531 12.24 -1.42 -15.31
CA GLU A 531 11.52 -0.15 -15.38
C GLU A 531 11.99 0.72 -16.56
N GLY A 532 11.12 1.67 -16.97
CA GLY A 532 11.34 2.54 -18.12
C GLY A 532 11.88 3.92 -17.76
N LEU A 533 12.87 4.38 -18.51
CA LEU A 533 13.40 5.73 -18.49
C LEU A 533 12.80 6.54 -19.65
N GLY A 534 12.05 7.60 -19.35
CA GLY A 534 11.46 8.49 -20.35
C GLY A 534 12.35 9.69 -20.69
N ALA A 535 12.46 10.06 -21.98
CA ALA A 535 13.29 11.16 -22.45
C ALA A 535 12.73 11.84 -23.71
N ASN A 536 13.04 13.12 -23.89
CA ASN A 536 12.73 13.80 -25.15
C ASN A 536 13.76 13.45 -26.24
N PRO A 537 13.36 13.36 -27.51
CA PRO A 537 14.29 13.21 -28.63
C PRO A 537 15.31 14.36 -28.70
N ASP A 538 16.50 14.06 -29.24
CA ASP A 538 17.61 14.99 -29.44
C ASP A 538 18.22 15.63 -28.17
N ASP A 539 17.80 15.18 -26.97
CA ASP A 539 18.35 15.67 -25.70
C ASP A 539 19.49 14.78 -25.17
N THR A 540 20.22 15.29 -24.18
CA THR A 540 21.27 14.55 -23.49
C THR A 540 20.99 14.53 -22.00
N TYR A 541 21.03 13.35 -21.42
CA TYR A 541 20.71 13.09 -20.02
C TYR A 541 21.88 12.44 -19.29
N THR A 542 21.86 12.50 -17.97
CA THR A 542 22.85 11.84 -17.12
C THR A 542 22.16 10.97 -16.09
N GLY A 543 22.72 9.80 -15.82
CA GLY A 543 22.27 8.91 -14.75
C GLY A 543 23.42 8.46 -13.88
N THR A 544 23.12 8.10 -12.66
CA THR A 544 24.08 7.50 -11.71
C THR A 544 23.70 6.06 -11.50
N VAL A 545 24.64 5.13 -11.71
CA VAL A 545 24.41 3.71 -11.41
C VAL A 545 24.56 3.48 -9.92
N LEU A 546 23.57 2.80 -9.35
CA LEU A 546 23.56 2.36 -7.97
C LEU A 546 23.61 0.82 -7.94
N VAL A 547 24.30 0.29 -6.96
CA VAL A 547 24.30 -1.14 -6.59
C VAL A 547 23.80 -1.22 -5.16
N ASN A 548 22.67 -1.87 -4.93
CA ASN A 548 22.03 -1.92 -3.61
C ASN A 548 21.85 -0.51 -2.99
N GLY A 549 21.50 0.48 -3.83
CA GLY A 549 21.34 1.89 -3.42
C GLY A 549 22.64 2.70 -3.30
N GLU A 550 23.82 2.05 -3.37
CA GLU A 550 25.13 2.69 -3.26
C GLU A 550 25.70 3.04 -4.62
N LYS A 551 26.18 4.28 -4.77
CA LYS A 551 26.76 4.76 -6.03
C LYS A 551 28.03 4.00 -6.40
N VAL A 552 28.08 3.48 -7.64
CA VAL A 552 29.26 2.85 -8.24
C VAL A 552 29.76 3.65 -9.43
N THR A 553 31.06 3.47 -9.78
CA THR A 553 31.70 4.20 -10.89
C THR A 553 32.44 3.30 -11.88
N ASP A 554 32.60 2.01 -11.57
CA ASP A 554 33.34 1.00 -12.31
C ASP A 554 32.40 0.01 -13.02
N PHE A 555 31.56 0.49 -13.90
CA PHE A 555 30.58 -0.30 -14.65
C PHE A 555 30.70 -0.06 -16.16
N SER A 556 30.08 -0.91 -16.96
CA SER A 556 29.89 -0.72 -18.39
C SER A 556 28.41 -0.57 -18.74
N ALA A 557 28.11 0.06 -19.87
CA ALA A 557 26.75 0.20 -20.36
C ALA A 557 26.70 0.09 -21.88
N GLU A 558 25.65 -0.56 -22.39
CA GLU A 558 25.37 -0.76 -23.80
C GLU A 558 23.90 -0.43 -24.12
N SER A 559 23.64 0.04 -25.33
CA SER A 559 22.29 0.29 -25.83
C SER A 559 21.91 -0.73 -26.88
N GLY A 560 20.65 -1.19 -26.87
CA GLY A 560 20.11 -2.08 -27.90
C GLY A 560 19.94 -1.40 -29.26
N ASP A 561 19.62 -0.08 -29.30
CA ASP A 561 19.57 0.74 -30.51
C ASP A 561 20.15 2.13 -30.26
N ALA A 562 21.37 2.36 -30.73
CA ALA A 562 22.06 3.63 -30.55
C ALA A 562 21.46 4.79 -31.39
N GLU A 563 20.57 4.53 -32.36
CA GLU A 563 19.84 5.57 -33.08
C GLU A 563 18.68 6.13 -32.23
N VAL A 564 18.13 5.32 -31.31
CA VAL A 564 17.11 5.74 -30.33
C VAL A 564 17.79 6.36 -29.12
N CYS A 565 18.77 5.67 -28.53
CA CYS A 565 19.57 6.18 -27.43
C CYS A 565 21.00 5.66 -27.49
N ALA A 566 21.98 6.55 -27.70
CA ALA A 566 23.37 6.19 -27.53
C ALA A 566 23.78 6.38 -26.06
N VAL A 567 24.27 5.32 -25.41
CA VAL A 567 24.77 5.37 -24.04
C VAL A 567 26.29 5.34 -24.00
N SER A 568 26.88 6.06 -23.07
CA SER A 568 28.31 6.02 -22.78
C SER A 568 28.58 6.28 -21.30
N VAL A 569 29.72 5.79 -20.80
CA VAL A 569 30.15 6.03 -19.41
C VAL A 569 31.23 7.11 -19.39
N LYS A 570 31.04 8.15 -18.61
CA LYS A 570 32.01 9.25 -18.46
C LYS A 570 32.09 9.66 -17.00
N ASN A 571 33.29 9.63 -16.44
CA ASN A 571 33.57 9.98 -15.04
C ASN A 571 32.67 9.20 -14.04
N GLY A 572 32.38 7.92 -14.31
CA GLY A 572 31.54 7.09 -13.45
C GLY A 572 30.05 7.46 -13.49
N GLN A 573 29.60 8.12 -14.56
CA GLN A 573 28.17 8.40 -14.80
C GLN A 573 27.76 7.90 -16.19
N LEU A 574 26.50 7.52 -16.32
CA LEU A 574 25.86 7.27 -17.60
C LEU A 574 25.58 8.58 -18.30
N ILE A 575 25.90 8.67 -19.58
CA ILE A 575 25.51 9.73 -20.47
C ILE A 575 24.62 9.12 -21.54
N PHE A 576 23.38 9.52 -21.57
CA PHE A 576 22.39 9.14 -22.56
C PHE A 576 22.26 10.24 -23.60
N LYS A 577 22.44 9.92 -24.84
CA LYS A 577 22.18 10.83 -25.95
C LYS A 577 21.00 10.26 -26.73
N THR A 578 19.84 10.85 -26.54
CA THR A 578 18.62 10.46 -27.24
C THR A 578 18.72 10.90 -28.70
N GLY A 579 18.30 10.04 -29.61
CA GLY A 579 18.24 10.29 -31.04
C GLY A 579 16.80 10.34 -31.54
N LYS A 580 16.42 9.45 -32.48
CA LYS A 580 15.05 9.39 -32.99
C LYS A 580 14.06 8.93 -31.91
N ALA A 581 12.80 9.34 -32.06
CA ALA A 581 11.72 8.79 -31.25
C ALA A 581 11.64 7.26 -31.41
N GLY A 582 11.38 6.55 -30.31
CA GLY A 582 11.32 5.10 -30.28
C GLY A 582 11.66 4.52 -28.92
N VAL A 583 11.70 3.20 -28.85
CA VAL A 583 12.06 2.45 -27.65
C VAL A 583 13.31 1.64 -27.89
N THR A 584 14.16 1.56 -26.90
CA THR A 584 15.30 0.65 -26.85
C THR A 584 15.51 0.22 -25.39
N TYR A 585 16.57 -0.54 -25.14
CA TYR A 585 16.97 -0.88 -23.79
C TYR A 585 18.42 -0.46 -23.54
N ILE A 586 18.73 -0.26 -22.28
CA ILE A 586 20.09 -0.01 -21.78
C ILE A 586 20.47 -1.19 -20.89
N LEU A 587 21.58 -1.85 -21.23
CA LEU A 587 22.21 -2.85 -20.38
C LEU A 587 23.30 -2.17 -19.55
N VAL A 588 23.26 -2.35 -18.24
CA VAL A 588 24.32 -1.92 -17.33
C VAL A 588 24.94 -3.17 -16.71
N THR A 589 26.26 -3.28 -16.79
CA THR A 589 27.00 -4.41 -16.22
C THR A 589 28.00 -3.94 -15.18
N TRP A 590 27.90 -4.50 -13.98
CA TRP A 590 28.81 -4.28 -12.85
C TRP A 590 29.29 -5.64 -12.31
N GLN A 591 30.59 -5.85 -12.23
CA GLN A 591 31.22 -7.08 -11.72
C GLN A 591 30.59 -8.41 -12.21
N GLY A 592 30.10 -8.42 -13.46
CA GLY A 592 29.47 -9.59 -14.09
C GLY A 592 27.95 -9.70 -13.91
N HIS A 593 27.34 -8.87 -13.09
CA HIS A 593 25.89 -8.73 -13.01
C HIS A 593 25.41 -7.73 -14.05
N THR A 594 24.37 -8.08 -14.82
CA THR A 594 23.83 -7.23 -15.88
C THR A 594 22.35 -7.01 -15.64
N ALA A 595 21.95 -5.73 -15.57
CA ALA A 595 20.56 -5.30 -15.48
C ALA A 595 20.12 -4.62 -16.78
N ARG A 596 18.85 -4.78 -17.13
CA ARG A 596 18.21 -4.19 -18.30
C ARG A 596 17.20 -3.12 -17.89
N PHE A 597 17.34 -1.95 -18.49
CA PHE A 597 16.45 -0.80 -18.30
C PHE A 597 15.81 -0.45 -19.64
N GLU A 598 14.51 -0.23 -19.67
CA GLU A 598 13.82 0.22 -20.88
C GLU A 598 14.08 1.73 -21.08
N TRP A 599 14.28 2.15 -22.33
CA TRP A 599 14.47 3.55 -22.70
C TRP A 599 13.41 3.95 -23.71
N CYS A 600 12.65 4.99 -23.38
CA CYS A 600 11.59 5.55 -24.23
C CYS A 600 11.93 6.99 -24.62
N ALA A 601 12.05 7.28 -25.89
CA ALA A 601 12.19 8.61 -26.47
C ALA A 601 10.88 9.01 -27.16
N GLU A 602 10.12 9.96 -26.56
CA GLU A 602 8.84 10.45 -27.07
C GLU A 602 8.94 11.79 -27.75
#